data_6a03a488418774d9a3ee288ed8914342
#
_entry.id   6a03a488418774d9a3ee288ed8914342
#
_cell.length_a   1.000
_cell.length_b   1.000
_cell.length_c   1.000
_cell.angle_alpha   90.00
_cell.angle_beta   90.00
_cell.angle_gamma   90.00
#
_symmetry.space_group_name_H-M   'P 1'
#
loop_
_entity.id
_entity.type
_entity.pdbx_description
1 polymer ?
#
loop_
_entity_poly.entity_id
_entity_poly.type
_entity_poly.pdbx_seq_one_letter_code
_entity_poly.pdbx_strand_id
1 'polypeptide(L)'
;SAGRVVIDQGSFVYTGKSQKPEVTGIEFGDVMITDMDSFDISFGSNVNVGTASISVSAKSNTNYKGSVTGEFAITEADLSGAAVEVDDAVYQGTPLTPAVRVTLGTVVLTEGRDYTLSYSSNTNVGKGTVKITGSGNYKGTISAEFAITERTITDADVEVADQIYTGKELTPDVEVTLGDKLLTNGVDYTVTYEKNVNVGTANVIVKGTGNYKDTITKTFRIAAADI
;
A
#
# COMPACT_ATOMS: atom_id res chain seq x y z
N SER A 1 -6.01 20.55 -50.67
CA SER A 1 -5.40 20.17 -49.39
C SER A 1 -6.47 19.92 -48.36
N ALA A 2 -6.26 18.98 -47.46
CA ALA A 2 -7.18 18.78 -46.34
C ALA A 2 -6.99 19.91 -45.32
N GLY A 3 -8.07 20.39 -44.71
CA GLY A 3 -7.97 21.40 -43.65
C GLY A 3 -7.31 20.81 -42.41
N ARG A 4 -6.70 21.66 -41.56
CA ARG A 4 -6.10 21.33 -40.27
C ARG A 4 -6.75 22.14 -39.14
N VAL A 5 -7.19 21.47 -38.07
CA VAL A 5 -7.70 22.16 -36.87
C VAL A 5 -6.53 22.78 -36.11
N VAL A 6 -6.69 24.06 -35.73
CA VAL A 6 -5.71 24.80 -34.91
C VAL A 6 -6.30 24.99 -33.52
N ILE A 7 -5.53 24.60 -32.51
CA ILE A 7 -5.91 24.61 -31.09
C ILE A 7 -4.88 25.39 -30.26
N ASP A 8 -5.34 25.95 -29.13
CA ASP A 8 -4.51 26.70 -28.18
C ASP A 8 -3.51 25.81 -27.46
N GLN A 9 -3.88 24.56 -27.14
CA GLN A 9 -3.07 23.62 -26.39
C GLN A 9 -3.19 22.19 -26.93
N GLY A 10 -2.06 21.59 -27.32
CA GLY A 10 -2.00 20.26 -27.92
C GLY A 10 -1.86 19.10 -26.93
N SER A 11 -1.71 19.38 -25.63
CA SER A 11 -1.54 18.34 -24.60
C SER A 11 -2.08 18.79 -23.24
N PHE A 12 -2.77 17.88 -22.55
CA PHE A 12 -3.34 18.06 -21.21
C PHE A 12 -2.88 16.94 -20.29
N VAL A 13 -2.75 17.24 -19.00
CA VAL A 13 -2.57 16.21 -17.98
C VAL A 13 -3.94 15.68 -17.59
N TYR A 14 -4.04 14.37 -17.35
CA TYR A 14 -5.26 13.71 -16.89
C TYR A 14 -5.79 14.34 -15.60
N THR A 15 -7.07 14.64 -15.57
CA THR A 15 -7.77 15.24 -14.41
C THR A 15 -9.01 14.45 -13.98
N GLY A 16 -9.33 13.36 -14.69
CA GLY A 16 -10.59 12.62 -14.52
C GLY A 16 -11.81 13.31 -15.14
N LYS A 17 -11.61 14.49 -15.76
CA LYS A 17 -12.67 15.27 -16.41
C LYS A 17 -12.39 15.42 -17.90
N SER A 18 -13.45 15.70 -18.67
CA SER A 18 -13.36 15.99 -20.09
C SER A 18 -12.43 17.20 -20.34
N GLN A 19 -11.42 17.01 -21.17
CA GLN A 19 -10.50 18.05 -21.64
C GLN A 19 -11.00 18.58 -22.99
N LYS A 20 -10.98 19.90 -23.15
CA LYS A 20 -11.48 20.58 -24.34
C LYS A 20 -10.57 21.76 -24.64
N PRO A 21 -9.57 21.59 -25.55
CA PRO A 21 -8.80 22.72 -26.04
C PRO A 21 -9.70 23.74 -26.73
N GLU A 22 -9.30 24.99 -26.72
CA GLU A 22 -9.92 26.00 -27.53
C GLU A 22 -9.53 25.81 -29.00
N VAL A 23 -10.51 25.67 -29.88
CA VAL A 23 -10.27 25.63 -31.33
C VAL A 23 -10.21 27.08 -31.81
N THR A 24 -8.99 27.53 -32.15
CA THR A 24 -8.72 28.92 -32.55
C THR A 24 -8.89 29.16 -34.05
N GLY A 25 -8.97 28.08 -34.85
CA GLY A 25 -9.19 28.20 -36.29
C GLY A 25 -9.05 26.90 -37.06
N ILE A 26 -9.28 27.01 -38.36
CA ILE A 26 -9.04 25.96 -39.35
C ILE A 26 -8.06 26.51 -40.39
N GLU A 27 -6.92 25.87 -40.56
CA GLU A 27 -5.98 26.16 -41.62
C GLU A 27 -6.35 25.37 -42.87
N PHE A 28 -6.54 26.07 -43.99
CA PHE A 28 -6.86 25.45 -45.27
C PHE A 28 -5.98 26.09 -46.37
N GLY A 29 -4.94 25.38 -46.79
CA GLY A 29 -3.87 25.93 -47.61
C GLY A 29 -3.17 27.10 -46.90
N ASP A 30 -3.16 28.26 -47.55
CA ASP A 30 -2.61 29.51 -47.02
C ASP A 30 -3.65 30.38 -46.28
N VAL A 31 -4.87 29.87 -46.09
CA VAL A 31 -5.98 30.61 -45.47
C VAL A 31 -6.25 30.07 -44.05
N MET A 32 -6.29 30.99 -43.09
CA MET A 32 -6.77 30.72 -41.72
C MET A 32 -8.23 31.19 -41.58
N ILE A 33 -9.10 30.25 -41.25
CA ILE A 33 -10.52 30.52 -40.91
C ILE A 33 -10.58 30.64 -39.40
N THR A 34 -10.94 31.83 -38.90
CA THR A 34 -11.04 32.14 -37.46
C THR A 34 -12.45 32.35 -36.95
N ASP A 35 -13.44 32.41 -37.88
CA ASP A 35 -14.86 32.48 -37.53
C ASP A 35 -15.37 31.12 -37.09
N MET A 36 -15.17 30.78 -35.79
CA MET A 36 -15.61 29.50 -35.22
C MET A 36 -17.12 29.44 -34.95
N ASP A 37 -17.84 30.56 -35.00
CA ASP A 37 -19.30 30.61 -34.83
C ASP A 37 -20.04 29.88 -35.96
N SER A 38 -19.39 29.76 -37.12
CA SER A 38 -19.91 29.06 -38.30
C SER A 38 -19.76 27.52 -38.20
N PHE A 39 -19.22 26.98 -37.11
CA PHE A 39 -18.94 25.56 -36.97
C PHE A 39 -19.51 24.98 -35.68
N ASP A 40 -19.83 23.67 -35.72
CA ASP A 40 -20.09 22.83 -34.57
C ASP A 40 -18.80 22.08 -34.22
N ILE A 41 -18.39 22.16 -32.95
CA ILE A 41 -17.17 21.55 -32.44
C ILE A 41 -17.55 20.45 -31.44
N SER A 42 -17.01 19.25 -31.65
CA SER A 42 -17.18 18.09 -30.75
C SER A 42 -15.85 17.42 -30.45
N PHE A 43 -15.80 16.76 -29.31
CA PHE A 43 -14.62 16.09 -28.79
C PHE A 43 -14.91 14.62 -28.51
N GLY A 44 -13.98 13.74 -28.86
CA GLY A 44 -14.03 12.29 -28.57
C GLY A 44 -12.81 11.81 -27.82
N SER A 45 -12.98 10.75 -27.01
CA SER A 45 -11.89 10.13 -26.20
C SER A 45 -11.13 11.12 -25.33
N ASN A 46 -11.80 12.18 -24.88
CA ASN A 46 -11.17 13.35 -24.25
C ASN A 46 -11.21 13.35 -22.72
N VAL A 47 -11.25 12.18 -22.08
CA VAL A 47 -11.21 12.01 -20.63
C VAL A 47 -9.95 11.27 -20.20
N ASN A 48 -9.70 10.11 -20.77
CA ASN A 48 -8.60 9.23 -20.37
C ASN A 48 -7.31 9.52 -21.15
N VAL A 49 -6.19 9.08 -20.60
CA VAL A 49 -4.86 9.14 -21.23
C VAL A 49 -4.88 8.50 -22.61
N GLY A 50 -4.26 9.19 -23.57
CA GLY A 50 -4.18 8.80 -24.97
C GLY A 50 -4.40 9.97 -25.92
N THR A 51 -4.74 9.63 -27.17
CA THR A 51 -5.07 10.61 -28.21
C THR A 51 -6.57 10.87 -28.20
N ALA A 52 -6.93 12.12 -27.95
CA ALA A 52 -8.30 12.61 -28.05
C ALA A 52 -8.55 13.22 -29.43
N SER A 53 -9.78 13.18 -29.92
CA SER A 53 -10.17 13.70 -31.21
C SER A 53 -10.98 14.98 -31.10
N ILE A 54 -10.85 15.82 -32.10
CA ILE A 54 -11.67 17.01 -32.33
C ILE A 54 -12.35 16.84 -33.67
N SER A 55 -13.64 17.12 -33.75
CA SER A 55 -14.37 17.23 -35.02
C SER A 55 -14.98 18.60 -35.13
N VAL A 56 -14.68 19.30 -36.20
CA VAL A 56 -15.19 20.63 -36.54
C VAL A 56 -15.99 20.48 -37.80
N SER A 57 -17.30 20.74 -37.74
CA SER A 57 -18.25 20.58 -38.85
C SER A 57 -18.94 21.90 -39.15
N ALA A 58 -19.04 22.25 -40.41
CA ALA A 58 -19.74 23.45 -40.83
C ALA A 58 -21.23 23.38 -40.47
N LYS A 59 -21.78 24.44 -39.86
CA LYS A 59 -23.21 24.56 -39.61
C LYS A 59 -24.00 24.78 -40.93
N SER A 60 -25.25 24.40 -40.89
CA SER A 60 -26.17 24.71 -42.00
C SER A 60 -26.32 26.22 -42.20
N ASN A 61 -26.48 26.65 -43.44
CA ASN A 61 -26.66 28.06 -43.82
C ASN A 61 -25.47 28.99 -43.56
N THR A 62 -24.24 28.42 -43.52
CA THR A 62 -22.98 29.19 -43.50
C THR A 62 -22.31 29.16 -44.88
N ASN A 63 -21.23 29.93 -45.05
CA ASN A 63 -20.43 29.93 -46.28
C ASN A 63 -19.54 28.68 -46.43
N TYR A 64 -19.59 27.75 -45.45
CA TYR A 64 -18.73 26.59 -45.36
C TYR A 64 -19.54 25.28 -45.51
N LYS A 65 -18.87 24.21 -45.87
CA LYS A 65 -19.44 22.87 -45.92
C LYS A 65 -18.35 21.81 -45.59
N GLY A 66 -18.80 20.67 -45.04
CA GLY A 66 -17.92 19.55 -44.70
C GLY A 66 -17.41 19.61 -43.28
N SER A 67 -16.42 18.81 -43.00
CA SER A 67 -15.81 18.69 -41.67
C SER A 67 -14.30 18.47 -41.75
N VAL A 68 -13.61 18.82 -40.68
CA VAL A 68 -12.18 18.56 -40.47
C VAL A 68 -11.98 17.99 -39.10
N THR A 69 -10.99 17.10 -38.95
CA THR A 69 -10.64 16.50 -37.66
C THR A 69 -9.25 16.96 -37.19
N GLY A 70 -9.08 17.02 -35.90
CA GLY A 70 -7.82 17.30 -35.23
C GLY A 70 -7.65 16.34 -34.04
N GLU A 71 -6.49 16.39 -33.44
CA GLU A 71 -6.14 15.54 -32.29
C GLU A 71 -5.40 16.37 -31.25
N PHE A 72 -5.49 15.93 -29.98
CA PHE A 72 -4.67 16.41 -28.89
C PHE A 72 -4.35 15.25 -27.94
N ALA A 73 -3.29 15.40 -27.14
CA ALA A 73 -2.86 14.37 -26.22
C ALA A 73 -3.43 14.58 -24.80
N ILE A 74 -3.79 13.51 -24.13
CA ILE A 74 -3.97 13.48 -22.68
C ILE A 74 -2.87 12.61 -22.11
N THR A 75 -2.05 13.19 -21.24
CA THR A 75 -0.91 12.53 -20.62
C THR A 75 -1.25 12.13 -19.19
N GLU A 76 -0.50 11.18 -18.64
CA GLU A 76 -0.71 10.66 -17.29
C GLU A 76 -0.49 11.73 -16.23
N ALA A 77 -1.30 11.66 -15.15
CA ALA A 77 -1.07 12.43 -13.94
C ALA A 77 0.03 11.78 -13.09
N ASP A 78 0.93 12.58 -12.53
CA ASP A 78 2.04 12.09 -11.72
C ASP A 78 1.63 11.92 -10.26
N LEU A 79 2.03 10.80 -9.65
CA LEU A 79 1.74 10.50 -8.25
C LEU A 79 2.65 11.23 -7.25
N SER A 80 3.66 11.97 -7.68
CA SER A 80 4.65 12.62 -6.79
C SER A 80 4.04 13.54 -5.73
N GLY A 81 2.85 14.09 -5.99
CA GLY A 81 2.09 14.92 -5.04
C GLY A 81 0.99 14.19 -4.28
N ALA A 82 0.91 12.86 -4.37
CA ALA A 82 -0.14 12.11 -3.68
C ALA A 82 0.18 11.92 -2.20
N ALA A 83 -0.84 12.02 -1.36
CA ALA A 83 -0.81 11.63 0.03
C ALA A 83 -1.07 10.12 0.15
N VAL A 84 -0.31 9.46 1.03
CA VAL A 84 -0.43 8.03 1.32
C VAL A 84 -0.70 7.85 2.80
N GLU A 85 -1.79 7.14 3.11
CA GLU A 85 -2.14 6.70 4.46
C GLU A 85 -1.99 5.17 4.50
N VAL A 86 -1.26 4.68 5.49
CA VAL A 86 -1.05 3.25 5.76
C VAL A 86 -0.99 3.04 7.27
N ASP A 87 -1.72 2.06 7.78
CA ASP A 87 -1.76 1.76 9.21
C ASP A 87 -0.55 0.92 9.66
N ASP A 88 -0.12 1.12 10.90
CA ASP A 88 0.83 0.26 11.56
C ASP A 88 0.24 -1.15 11.77
N ALA A 89 1.11 -2.16 11.85
CA ALA A 89 0.70 -3.54 11.99
C ALA A 89 1.42 -4.22 13.16
N VAL A 90 0.85 -5.30 13.69
CA VAL A 90 1.45 -6.15 14.70
C VAL A 90 2.07 -7.37 14.01
N TYR A 91 3.25 -7.78 14.44
CA TYR A 91 3.93 -8.98 13.94
C TYR A 91 3.03 -10.22 13.98
N GLN A 92 3.01 -10.99 12.89
CA GLN A 92 2.20 -12.21 12.75
C GLN A 92 3.01 -13.45 12.29
N GLY A 93 4.30 -13.29 12.04
CA GLY A 93 5.16 -14.35 11.52
C GLY A 93 5.09 -14.56 10.01
N THR A 94 4.26 -13.80 9.32
CA THR A 94 4.08 -13.82 7.86
C THR A 94 4.20 -12.42 7.30
N PRO A 95 4.49 -12.24 5.99
CA PRO A 95 4.50 -10.92 5.37
C PRO A 95 3.17 -10.17 5.57
N LEU A 96 3.27 -8.93 6.02
CA LEU A 96 2.15 -8.04 6.31
C LEU A 96 1.87 -7.13 5.11
N THR A 97 0.61 -6.97 4.76
CA THR A 97 0.15 -6.10 3.67
C THR A 97 -0.98 -5.21 4.17
N PRO A 98 -0.68 -4.21 5.03
CA PRO A 98 -1.70 -3.31 5.54
C PRO A 98 -2.39 -2.55 4.42
N ALA A 99 -3.65 -2.18 4.63
CA ALA A 99 -4.42 -1.40 3.68
C ALA A 99 -3.78 -0.03 3.45
N VAL A 100 -3.80 0.41 2.19
CA VAL A 100 -3.23 1.69 1.77
C VAL A 100 -4.31 2.55 1.15
N ARG A 101 -4.37 3.80 1.56
CA ARG A 101 -5.21 4.82 0.93
C ARG A 101 -4.34 5.86 0.26
N VAL A 102 -4.53 6.05 -1.05
CA VAL A 102 -3.78 7.02 -1.86
C VAL A 102 -4.73 8.12 -2.32
N THR A 103 -4.34 9.38 -2.10
CA THR A 103 -5.16 10.55 -2.47
C THR A 103 -4.31 11.55 -3.24
N LEU A 104 -4.72 11.91 -4.47
CA LEU A 104 -4.08 12.96 -5.26
C LEU A 104 -4.99 14.19 -5.32
N GLY A 105 -4.58 15.27 -4.66
CA GLY A 105 -5.43 16.43 -4.45
C GLY A 105 -6.68 16.05 -3.63
N THR A 106 -7.86 16.09 -4.25
CA THR A 106 -9.14 15.68 -3.63
C THR A 106 -9.63 14.32 -4.11
N VAL A 107 -8.89 13.65 -5.00
CA VAL A 107 -9.30 12.39 -5.62
C VAL A 107 -8.68 11.22 -4.87
N VAL A 108 -9.52 10.32 -4.35
CA VAL A 108 -9.08 9.03 -3.81
C VAL A 108 -8.88 8.06 -4.97
N LEU A 109 -7.68 7.52 -5.08
CA LEU A 109 -7.31 6.59 -6.14
C LEU A 109 -7.71 5.16 -5.77
N THR A 110 -7.89 4.32 -6.79
CA THR A 110 -8.31 2.92 -6.65
C THR A 110 -7.17 1.97 -6.99
N GLU A 111 -6.80 1.09 -6.06
CA GLU A 111 -5.83 0.02 -6.32
C GLU A 111 -6.30 -0.90 -7.46
N GLY A 112 -5.36 -1.36 -8.26
CA GLY A 112 -5.60 -2.21 -9.44
C GLY A 112 -6.05 -1.46 -10.69
N ARG A 113 -6.60 -0.24 -10.55
CA ARG A 113 -6.97 0.62 -11.68
C ARG A 113 -5.99 1.78 -11.84
N ASP A 114 -5.75 2.52 -10.77
CA ASP A 114 -5.01 3.78 -10.77
C ASP A 114 -3.56 3.60 -10.29
N TYR A 115 -3.32 2.56 -9.49
CA TYR A 115 -1.99 2.20 -8.99
C TYR A 115 -1.92 0.71 -8.60
N THR A 116 -0.69 0.24 -8.39
CA THR A 116 -0.38 -1.08 -7.83
C THR A 116 0.49 -0.94 -6.59
N LEU A 117 0.43 -1.93 -5.69
CA LEU A 117 1.20 -1.97 -4.45
C LEU A 117 2.26 -3.08 -4.50
N SER A 118 3.39 -2.81 -3.86
CA SER A 118 4.37 -3.83 -3.50
C SER A 118 4.96 -3.51 -2.13
N TYR A 119 5.22 -4.55 -1.33
CA TYR A 119 5.70 -4.42 0.04
C TYR A 119 7.11 -4.98 0.17
N SER A 120 7.90 -4.41 1.08
CA SER A 120 9.22 -4.89 1.43
C SER A 120 9.51 -4.64 2.91
N SER A 121 10.45 -5.42 3.50
CA SER A 121 10.77 -5.37 4.93
C SER A 121 9.53 -5.54 5.83
N ASN A 122 8.51 -6.25 5.33
CA ASN A 122 7.16 -6.30 5.89
C ASN A 122 6.86 -7.55 6.71
N THR A 123 7.89 -8.22 7.28
CA THR A 123 7.70 -9.46 8.04
C THR A 123 8.06 -9.30 9.51
N ASN A 124 9.22 -8.74 9.82
CA ASN A 124 9.72 -8.63 11.19
C ASN A 124 9.44 -7.26 11.81
N VAL A 125 9.49 -7.19 13.13
CA VAL A 125 9.37 -5.93 13.90
C VAL A 125 10.37 -4.89 13.39
N GLY A 126 9.88 -3.67 13.23
CA GLY A 126 10.64 -2.54 12.69
C GLY A 126 9.82 -1.72 11.70
N LYS A 127 10.45 -1.30 10.61
CA LYS A 127 9.81 -0.52 9.55
C LYS A 127 9.59 -1.37 8.31
N GLY A 128 8.31 -1.53 7.95
CA GLY A 128 7.89 -2.01 6.64
C GLY A 128 7.78 -0.86 5.65
N THR A 129 7.90 -1.16 4.37
CA THR A 129 7.76 -0.18 3.29
C THR A 129 6.73 -0.67 2.29
N VAL A 130 5.82 0.22 1.91
CA VAL A 130 4.92 0.03 0.76
C VAL A 130 5.34 0.95 -0.38
N LYS A 131 5.47 0.39 -1.57
CA LYS A 131 5.75 1.09 -2.81
C LYS A 131 4.47 1.15 -3.63
N ILE A 132 4.08 2.34 -4.06
CA ILE A 132 2.91 2.64 -4.87
C ILE A 132 3.39 3.02 -6.27
N THR A 133 2.95 2.30 -7.28
CA THR A 133 3.31 2.57 -8.69
C THR A 133 2.06 2.90 -9.48
N GLY A 134 2.05 4.07 -10.13
CA GLY A 134 0.94 4.52 -10.97
C GLY A 134 0.66 3.58 -12.13
N SER A 135 -0.60 3.47 -12.49
CA SER A 135 -1.09 2.68 -13.63
C SER A 135 -2.30 3.35 -14.29
N GLY A 136 -2.61 2.92 -15.51
CA GLY A 136 -3.74 3.48 -16.27
C GLY A 136 -3.55 4.96 -16.61
N ASN A 137 -4.29 5.84 -15.96
CA ASN A 137 -4.20 7.28 -16.18
C ASN A 137 -3.15 7.97 -15.28
N TYR A 138 -2.39 7.21 -14.50
CA TYR A 138 -1.41 7.73 -13.56
C TYR A 138 -0.04 7.12 -13.79
N LYS A 139 1.01 7.89 -13.51
CA LYS A 139 2.42 7.48 -13.60
C LYS A 139 3.18 7.86 -12.34
N GLY A 140 4.44 7.42 -12.31
CA GLY A 140 5.35 7.70 -11.21
C GLY A 140 5.28 6.65 -10.11
N THR A 141 6.16 6.79 -9.14
CA THR A 141 6.28 5.88 -8.01
C THR A 141 6.56 6.68 -6.75
N ILE A 142 5.82 6.36 -5.70
CA ILE A 142 6.01 6.89 -4.35
C ILE A 142 6.08 5.75 -3.35
N SER A 143 6.57 6.01 -2.15
CA SER A 143 6.65 5.01 -1.07
C SER A 143 6.23 5.61 0.26
N ALA A 144 5.69 4.77 1.12
CA ALA A 144 5.40 5.10 2.52
C ALA A 144 5.94 4.01 3.44
N GLU A 145 6.24 4.38 4.69
CA GLU A 145 6.65 3.45 5.74
C GLU A 145 5.49 3.22 6.69
N PHE A 146 5.46 2.02 7.30
CA PHE A 146 4.59 1.68 8.42
C PHE A 146 5.37 0.93 9.49
N ALA A 147 4.97 1.05 10.75
CA ALA A 147 5.61 0.33 11.84
C ALA A 147 5.06 -1.09 11.94
N ILE A 148 5.95 -2.05 12.18
CA ILE A 148 5.61 -3.41 12.60
C ILE A 148 6.00 -3.51 14.06
N THR A 149 5.00 -3.65 14.94
CA THR A 149 5.18 -3.71 16.38
C THR A 149 5.24 -5.15 16.87
N GLU A 150 5.84 -5.35 18.04
CA GLU A 150 5.97 -6.65 18.67
C GLU A 150 4.61 -7.26 19.02
N ARG A 151 4.51 -8.57 18.88
CA ARG A 151 3.34 -9.34 19.32
C ARG A 151 3.50 -9.75 20.79
N THR A 152 2.45 -9.57 21.59
CA THR A 152 2.44 -10.06 22.98
C THR A 152 2.42 -11.57 23.04
N ILE A 153 3.09 -12.15 24.05
CA ILE A 153 3.05 -13.57 24.38
C ILE A 153 2.09 -13.88 25.53
N THR A 154 1.38 -12.92 26.08
CA THR A 154 0.53 -13.11 27.29
C THR A 154 -0.52 -14.21 27.14
N ASP A 155 -0.96 -14.50 25.91
CA ASP A 155 -1.92 -15.55 25.59
C ASP A 155 -1.26 -16.87 25.15
N ALA A 156 0.08 -16.97 25.28
CA ALA A 156 0.78 -18.21 24.95
C ALA A 156 0.54 -19.26 26.03
N ASP A 157 0.40 -20.52 25.60
CA ASP A 157 0.46 -21.66 26.49
C ASP A 157 1.91 -22.01 26.81
N VAL A 158 2.17 -22.23 28.09
CA VAL A 158 3.50 -22.56 28.62
C VAL A 158 3.44 -23.90 29.32
N GLU A 159 4.14 -24.88 28.79
CA GLU A 159 4.26 -26.21 29.38
C GLU A 159 5.63 -26.37 30.06
N VAL A 160 5.62 -26.84 31.28
CA VAL A 160 6.79 -27.14 32.11
C VAL A 160 6.51 -28.34 33.01
N ALA A 161 7.39 -29.31 33.02
CA ALA A 161 7.24 -30.52 33.82
C ALA A 161 7.62 -30.32 35.28
N ASP A 162 6.89 -30.96 36.20
CA ASP A 162 7.28 -31.09 37.62
C ASP A 162 8.63 -31.81 37.76
N GLN A 163 9.36 -31.48 38.83
CA GLN A 163 10.70 -31.97 39.05
C GLN A 163 10.80 -32.70 40.42
N ILE A 164 11.86 -33.48 40.60
CA ILE A 164 12.23 -34.08 41.87
C ILE A 164 13.46 -33.33 42.41
N TYR A 165 13.47 -33.08 43.70
CA TYR A 165 14.58 -32.41 44.39
C TYR A 165 15.92 -33.12 44.17
N THR A 166 16.96 -32.37 43.79
CA THR A 166 18.30 -32.86 43.50
C THR A 166 19.39 -32.19 44.35
N GLY A 167 19.04 -31.22 45.19
CA GLY A 167 19.97 -30.37 45.91
C GLY A 167 20.65 -29.29 45.06
N LYS A 168 20.27 -29.16 43.81
CA LYS A 168 20.79 -28.15 42.84
C LYS A 168 19.65 -27.38 42.22
N GLU A 169 19.97 -26.29 41.51
CA GLU A 169 19.01 -25.56 40.68
C GLU A 169 18.42 -26.50 39.62
N LEU A 170 17.11 -26.45 39.49
CA LEU A 170 16.33 -27.20 38.50
C LEU A 170 15.84 -26.23 37.40
N THR A 171 16.22 -26.54 36.18
CA THR A 171 15.87 -25.75 34.97
C THR A 171 15.24 -26.65 33.93
N PRO A 172 14.00 -27.13 34.18
CA PRO A 172 13.29 -27.98 33.22
C PRO A 172 13.11 -27.33 31.89
N ASP A 173 13.01 -28.12 30.82
CA ASP A 173 12.64 -27.61 29.50
C ASP A 173 11.26 -26.96 29.55
N VAL A 174 11.12 -25.88 28.80
CA VAL A 174 9.86 -25.09 28.68
C VAL A 174 9.46 -25.03 27.24
N GLU A 175 8.25 -25.49 26.96
CA GLU A 175 7.61 -25.33 25.67
C GLU A 175 6.62 -24.18 25.70
N VAL A 176 6.69 -23.29 24.68
CA VAL A 176 5.84 -22.11 24.60
C VAL A 176 5.13 -22.10 23.24
N THR A 177 3.80 -22.15 23.24
CA THR A 177 2.99 -22.17 22.03
C THR A 177 2.04 -20.97 22.01
N LEU A 178 2.09 -20.16 20.94
CA LEU A 178 1.20 -19.01 20.76
C LEU A 178 0.26 -19.26 19.56
N GLY A 179 -0.98 -19.58 19.85
CA GLY A 179 -1.91 -20.15 18.86
C GLY A 179 -1.38 -21.47 18.34
N ASP A 180 -1.21 -21.61 17.02
CA ASP A 180 -0.66 -22.83 16.40
C ASP A 180 0.87 -22.77 16.21
N LYS A 181 1.54 -21.73 16.71
CA LYS A 181 2.99 -21.54 16.53
C LYS A 181 3.76 -21.92 17.79
N LEU A 182 4.63 -22.93 17.67
CA LEU A 182 5.66 -23.21 18.64
C LEU A 182 6.76 -22.14 18.57
N LEU A 183 7.04 -21.48 19.69
CA LEU A 183 8.07 -20.46 19.80
C LEU A 183 9.43 -21.07 20.13
N THR A 184 10.51 -20.40 19.72
CA THR A 184 11.88 -20.88 19.90
C THR A 184 12.58 -20.14 21.04
N ASN A 185 13.05 -20.89 22.07
CA ASN A 185 13.84 -20.33 23.15
C ASN A 185 15.16 -19.75 22.63
N GLY A 186 15.54 -18.58 23.14
CA GLY A 186 16.74 -17.85 22.72
C GLY A 186 16.54 -17.02 21.43
N VAL A 187 15.40 -17.16 20.74
CA VAL A 187 15.03 -16.38 19.54
C VAL A 187 13.75 -15.59 19.78
N ASP A 188 12.66 -16.28 20.09
CA ASP A 188 11.33 -15.71 20.30
C ASP A 188 11.05 -15.37 21.77
N TYR A 189 11.71 -16.06 22.69
CA TYR A 189 11.62 -15.82 24.13
C TYR A 189 12.90 -16.22 24.86
N THR A 190 13.01 -15.80 26.11
CA THR A 190 14.01 -16.26 27.08
C THR A 190 13.33 -16.80 28.33
N VAL A 191 14.01 -17.71 29.06
CA VAL A 191 13.49 -18.34 30.27
C VAL A 191 14.41 -18.03 31.44
N THR A 192 13.81 -17.70 32.59
CA THR A 192 14.47 -17.63 33.88
C THR A 192 13.65 -18.38 34.93
N TYR A 193 14.31 -18.79 36.03
CA TYR A 193 13.67 -19.57 37.09
C TYR A 193 13.83 -18.86 38.41
N GLU A 194 12.84 -19.05 39.29
CA GLU A 194 12.89 -18.59 40.67
C GLU A 194 12.42 -19.71 41.63
N LYS A 195 12.99 -19.76 42.83
CA LYS A 195 12.65 -20.74 43.87
C LYS A 195 12.83 -22.19 43.39
N ASN A 196 13.74 -22.44 42.48
CA ASN A 196 13.90 -23.66 41.73
C ASN A 196 14.94 -24.63 42.35
N VAL A 197 15.22 -24.52 43.66
CA VAL A 197 16.19 -25.41 44.38
C VAL A 197 15.48 -26.33 45.36
N ASN A 198 14.58 -25.78 46.19
CA ASN A 198 13.98 -26.53 47.31
C ASN A 198 12.61 -27.11 46.96
N VAL A 199 12.22 -28.16 47.69
CA VAL A 199 10.88 -28.75 47.63
C VAL A 199 9.81 -27.66 47.80
N GLY A 200 8.80 -27.67 46.93
CA GLY A 200 7.73 -26.69 46.93
C GLY A 200 7.30 -26.27 45.52
N THR A 201 6.88 -25.02 45.41
CA THR A 201 6.47 -24.43 44.12
C THR A 201 7.57 -23.49 43.64
N ALA A 202 8.07 -23.75 42.45
CA ALA A 202 9.02 -22.90 41.73
C ALA A 202 8.29 -22.11 40.63
N ASN A 203 8.91 -21.03 40.18
CA ASN A 203 8.43 -20.23 39.06
C ASN A 203 9.34 -20.40 37.85
N VAL A 204 8.75 -20.47 36.69
CA VAL A 204 9.38 -20.24 35.40
C VAL A 204 8.84 -18.91 34.82
N ILE A 205 9.75 -18.03 34.41
CA ILE A 205 9.43 -16.70 33.84
C ILE A 205 9.87 -16.74 32.39
N VAL A 206 8.89 -16.65 31.49
CA VAL A 206 9.06 -16.60 30.05
C VAL A 206 8.91 -15.16 29.60
N LYS A 207 9.96 -14.59 28.99
CA LYS A 207 9.97 -13.22 28.50
C LYS A 207 10.13 -13.20 26.98
N GLY A 208 9.20 -12.59 26.26
CA GLY A 208 9.26 -12.37 24.81
C GLY A 208 10.48 -11.56 24.40
N THR A 209 11.08 -11.90 23.27
CA THR A 209 12.23 -11.22 22.66
C THR A 209 12.07 -11.16 21.13
N GLY A 210 12.89 -10.33 20.48
CA GLY A 210 12.86 -10.20 19.03
C GLY A 210 11.54 -9.63 18.50
N ASN A 211 10.73 -10.47 17.90
CA ASN A 211 9.40 -10.08 17.38
C ASN A 211 8.29 -10.16 18.43
N TYR A 212 8.61 -10.55 19.65
CA TYR A 212 7.65 -10.76 20.75
C TYR A 212 7.99 -9.92 21.97
N LYS A 213 6.98 -9.59 22.76
CA LYS A 213 7.08 -8.81 23.99
C LYS A 213 6.26 -9.42 25.11
N ASP A 214 6.39 -8.78 26.28
CA ASP A 214 5.73 -9.12 27.54
C ASP A 214 6.28 -10.39 28.20
N THR A 215 5.69 -10.74 29.34
CA THR A 215 6.20 -11.82 30.21
C THR A 215 5.04 -12.65 30.73
N ILE A 216 5.26 -13.98 30.78
CA ILE A 216 4.38 -14.94 31.44
C ILE A 216 5.15 -15.58 32.58
N THR A 217 4.51 -15.75 33.73
CA THR A 217 5.01 -16.55 34.83
C THR A 217 4.13 -17.79 34.97
N LYS A 218 4.76 -18.98 34.95
CA LYS A 218 4.12 -20.27 35.18
C LYS A 218 4.78 -20.91 36.39
N THR A 219 4.12 -21.85 37.05
CA THR A 219 4.66 -22.57 38.20
C THR A 219 4.85 -24.03 37.85
N PHE A 220 5.88 -24.66 38.48
CA PHE A 220 6.05 -26.12 38.50
C PHE A 220 6.34 -26.57 39.93
N ARG A 221 6.07 -27.82 40.22
CA ARG A 221 6.29 -28.41 41.54
C ARG A 221 7.66 -29.06 41.60
N ILE A 222 8.34 -28.95 42.76
CA ILE A 222 9.50 -29.72 43.14
C ILE A 222 9.08 -30.70 44.26
N ALA A 223 9.01 -31.98 43.95
CA ALA A 223 8.69 -33.02 44.91
C ALA A 223 9.92 -33.43 45.70
N ALA A 224 9.74 -34.01 46.90
CA ALA A 224 10.79 -34.58 47.66
C ALA A 224 11.41 -35.79 46.94
N ALA A 225 12.71 -36.00 47.11
CA ALA A 225 13.37 -37.23 46.64
C ALA A 225 13.16 -38.39 47.66
N ASP A 226 12.88 -39.56 47.13
CA ASP A 226 12.86 -40.79 47.95
C ASP A 226 14.29 -41.20 48.33
N ILE A 227 14.49 -41.64 49.56
CA ILE A 227 15.76 -42.09 50.12
C ILE A 227 15.76 -43.56 50.50
#